data_0cdbbc461cfcb0caaf979b75c2e894ad
#
_entry.id   0cdbbc461cfcb0caaf979b75c2e894ad
#
_cell.length_a   1.000
_cell.length_b   1.000
_cell.length_c   1.000
_cell.angle_alpha   90.00
_cell.angle_beta   90.00
_cell.angle_gamma   90.00
#
_symmetry.space_group_name_H-M   'P 1'
#
loop_
_entity.id
_entity.type
_entity.pdbx_description
1 polymer ?
#
loop_
_entity_poly.entity_id
_entity_poly.type
_entity_poly.pdbx_seq_one_letter_code
_entity_poly.pdbx_strand_id
1 'polypeptide(L)'
;VLIRALEPLQGLEQMRAARPPQTRDRDLCRGPARLTQAMGIAGAQDGVDLSGAHEGFAIVDDGVAPPADLAGAPRIGIRVGTHLPWRWSVPGNLYVSGPVTRR
;
A
#
# COMPACT_ATOMS: atom_id res chain seq x y z
N VAL A 1 0.47 -3.07 11.97
CA VAL A 1 -0.03 -2.22 10.88
C VAL A 1 0.17 -2.93 9.55
N LEU A 2 -0.87 -2.97 8.75
CA LEU A 2 -0.81 -3.52 7.39
C LEU A 2 -0.87 -2.38 6.38
N ILE A 3 0.21 -2.22 5.62
CA ILE A 3 0.21 -1.31 4.47
C ILE A 3 -0.47 -2.04 3.32
N ARG A 4 -1.61 -1.49 2.86
CA ARG A 4 -2.45 -2.18 1.89
C ARG A 4 -2.27 -1.70 0.46
N ALA A 5 -1.84 -0.47 0.27
CA ALA A 5 -1.67 0.09 -1.07
C ALA A 5 -0.64 1.21 -1.05
N LEU A 6 0.02 1.39 -2.17
CA LEU A 6 1.01 2.44 -2.40
C LEU A 6 0.81 3.03 -3.80
N GLU A 7 1.15 4.32 -3.93
CA GLU A 7 1.29 4.94 -5.24
C GLU A 7 2.72 4.72 -5.74
N PRO A 8 2.93 3.97 -6.83
CA PRO A 8 4.26 3.76 -7.35
C PRO A 8 4.77 5.02 -8.04
N LEU A 9 5.97 5.47 -7.68
CA LEU A 9 6.58 6.67 -8.25
C LEU A 9 7.81 6.35 -9.10
N GLN A 10 8.54 5.29 -8.76
CA GLN A 10 9.74 4.85 -9.47
C GLN A 10 9.71 3.34 -9.64
N GLY A 11 10.46 2.84 -10.62
CA GLY A 11 10.55 1.41 -10.84
C GLY A 11 9.29 0.79 -11.46
N LEU A 12 8.48 1.59 -12.18
CA LEU A 12 7.23 1.08 -12.75
C LEU A 12 7.45 -0.04 -13.76
N GLU A 13 8.54 -0.01 -14.52
CA GLU A 13 8.83 -1.09 -15.49
C GLU A 13 9.06 -2.42 -14.79
N GLN A 14 9.82 -2.41 -13.70
CA GLN A 14 10.07 -3.63 -12.92
C GLN A 14 8.78 -4.12 -12.26
N MET A 15 7.94 -3.22 -11.79
CA MET A 15 6.65 -3.57 -11.22
C MET A 15 5.72 -4.17 -12.26
N ARG A 16 5.66 -3.60 -13.46
CA ARG A 16 4.87 -4.16 -14.57
C ARG A 16 5.34 -5.56 -14.96
N ALA A 17 6.65 -5.80 -14.95
CA ALA A 17 7.21 -7.11 -15.24
C ALA A 17 6.82 -8.16 -14.19
N ALA A 18 6.64 -7.73 -12.93
CA ALA A 18 6.28 -8.62 -11.82
C ALA A 18 4.76 -8.85 -11.70
N ARG A 19 3.96 -8.13 -12.45
CA ARG A 19 2.50 -8.20 -12.42
C ARG A 19 1.97 -8.79 -13.73
N PRO A 20 0.69 -9.25 -13.76
CA PRO A 20 0.11 -9.74 -15.01
C PRO A 20 0.20 -8.72 -16.14
N PRO A 21 0.33 -9.16 -17.41
CA PRO A 21 0.36 -8.26 -18.56
C PRO A 21 -0.87 -7.34 -18.57
N GLN A 22 -0.69 -6.10 -19.03
CA GLN A 22 -1.75 -5.09 -19.15
C GLN A 22 -2.31 -4.60 -17.82
N THR A 23 -1.65 -4.86 -16.69
CA THR A 23 -2.01 -4.25 -15.41
C THR A 23 -1.83 -2.75 -15.52
N ARG A 24 -2.87 -1.98 -15.17
CA ARG A 24 -2.78 -0.52 -15.16
C ARG A 24 -1.89 -0.05 -14.02
N ASP A 25 -1.21 1.08 -14.20
CA ASP A 25 -0.29 1.61 -13.20
C ASP A 25 -0.95 1.79 -11.83
N ARG A 26 -2.20 2.27 -11.80
CA ARG A 26 -2.94 2.44 -10.56
C ARG A 26 -3.25 1.12 -9.83
N ASP A 27 -3.18 0.00 -10.53
CA ASP A 27 -3.47 -1.34 -9.98
C ASP A 27 -2.21 -2.11 -9.59
N LEU A 28 -1.01 -1.59 -9.89
CA LEU A 28 0.24 -2.30 -9.61
C LEU A 28 0.41 -2.63 -8.12
N CYS A 29 0.15 -1.66 -7.25
CA CYS A 29 0.31 -1.79 -5.79
C CYS A 29 -1.01 -1.57 -5.06
N ARG A 30 -2.13 -1.86 -5.69
CA ARG A 30 -3.47 -1.60 -5.15
C ARG A 30 -4.01 -2.83 -4.43
N GLY A 31 -3.52 -3.05 -3.25
CA GLY A 31 -3.85 -4.18 -2.40
C GLY A 31 -2.61 -4.87 -1.87
N PRO A 32 -2.67 -5.51 -0.69
CA PRO A 32 -1.47 -6.04 -0.04
C PRO A 32 -0.78 -7.14 -0.87
N ALA A 33 -1.53 -8.02 -1.51
CA ALA A 33 -0.95 -9.06 -2.35
C ALA A 33 -0.33 -8.49 -3.62
N ARG A 34 -1.00 -7.53 -4.26
CA ARG A 34 -0.50 -6.86 -5.45
C ARG A 34 0.75 -6.02 -5.15
N LEU A 35 0.74 -5.33 -4.02
CA LEU A 35 1.87 -4.53 -3.55
C LEU A 35 3.11 -5.39 -3.35
N THR A 36 3.00 -6.51 -2.66
CA THR A 36 4.14 -7.40 -2.42
C THR A 36 4.63 -8.03 -3.70
N GLN A 37 3.74 -8.40 -4.60
CA GLN A 37 4.11 -8.96 -5.90
C GLN A 37 4.86 -7.92 -6.75
N ALA A 38 4.36 -6.69 -6.81
CA ALA A 38 4.98 -5.61 -7.58
C ALA A 38 6.37 -5.24 -7.04
N MET A 39 6.54 -5.26 -5.73
CA MET A 39 7.79 -4.86 -5.08
C MET A 39 8.75 -6.01 -4.82
N GLY A 40 8.39 -7.24 -5.20
CA GLY A 40 9.24 -8.41 -4.98
C GLY A 40 9.41 -8.77 -3.51
N ILE A 41 8.42 -8.47 -2.68
CA ILE A 41 8.45 -8.80 -1.25
C ILE A 41 7.90 -10.22 -1.07
N ALA A 42 8.67 -11.06 -0.39
CA ALA A 42 8.30 -12.44 -0.12
C ALA A 42 8.74 -12.83 1.30
N GLY A 43 8.62 -14.10 1.64
CA GLY A 43 8.98 -14.58 2.98
C GLY A 43 10.41 -14.25 3.40
N ALA A 44 11.34 -14.10 2.45
CA ALA A 44 12.72 -13.74 2.73
C ALA A 44 12.86 -12.36 3.40
N GLN A 45 11.89 -11.46 3.20
CA GLN A 45 11.88 -10.13 3.79
C GLN A 45 11.19 -10.07 5.15
N ASP A 46 10.66 -11.19 5.64
CA ASP A 46 10.03 -11.21 6.96
C ASP A 46 11.06 -10.85 8.04
N GLY A 47 10.69 -9.89 8.89
CA GLY A 47 11.56 -9.43 9.97
C GLY A 47 12.61 -8.40 9.57
N VAL A 48 12.66 -7.93 8.30
CA VAL A 48 13.64 -6.91 7.93
C VAL A 48 13.35 -5.58 8.63
N ASP A 49 14.42 -4.87 8.97
CA ASP A 49 14.35 -3.56 9.60
C ASP A 49 14.08 -2.50 8.52
N LEU A 50 12.93 -1.82 8.62
CA LEU A 50 12.50 -0.80 7.66
C LEU A 50 13.00 0.61 8.03
N SER A 51 13.83 0.75 9.06
CA SER A 51 14.34 2.06 9.50
C SER A 51 15.46 2.62 8.61
N GLY A 52 15.83 1.90 7.55
CA GLY A 52 16.95 2.29 6.66
C GLY A 52 18.27 1.60 6.98
N ALA A 53 18.33 0.81 8.05
CA ALA A 53 19.53 0.05 8.40
C ALA A 53 19.74 -1.18 7.51
N HIS A 54 18.70 -1.63 6.82
CA HIS A 54 18.72 -2.79 5.92
C HIS A 54 18.76 -2.33 4.47
N GLU A 55 19.65 -2.93 3.67
CA GLU A 55 19.68 -2.66 2.23
C GLU A 55 18.46 -3.24 1.53
N GLY A 56 17.86 -2.45 0.64
CA GLY A 56 16.78 -2.86 -0.23
C GLY A 56 15.40 -2.36 0.18
N PHE A 57 15.10 -2.25 1.47
CA PHE A 57 13.78 -1.79 1.93
C PHE A 57 13.90 -0.79 3.06
N ALA A 58 13.17 0.32 2.94
CA ALA A 58 13.07 1.32 4.00
C ALA A 58 11.75 2.07 3.91
N ILE A 59 11.26 2.52 5.05
CA ILE A 59 10.19 3.52 5.14
C ILE A 59 10.83 4.80 5.62
N VAL A 60 10.68 5.86 4.85
CA VAL A 60 11.33 7.15 5.15
C VAL A 60 10.28 8.25 5.29
N ASP A 61 10.61 9.26 6.07
CA ASP A 61 9.85 10.49 6.14
C ASP A 61 10.37 11.44 5.07
N ASP A 62 9.53 11.76 4.09
CA ASP A 62 9.89 12.65 2.99
C ASP A 62 9.59 14.13 3.30
N GLY A 63 9.14 14.42 4.51
CA GLY A 63 8.80 15.78 4.93
C GLY A 63 7.42 16.26 4.49
N VAL A 64 6.68 15.45 3.75
CA VAL A 64 5.31 15.79 3.34
C VAL A 64 4.35 15.51 4.48
N ALA A 65 3.57 16.53 4.88
CA ALA A 65 2.58 16.35 5.92
C ALA A 65 1.45 15.43 5.46
N PRO A 66 0.93 14.55 6.33
CA PRO A 66 -0.25 13.76 5.98
C PRO A 66 -1.45 14.67 5.74
N PRO A 67 -2.41 14.26 4.89
CA PRO A 67 -3.64 15.03 4.71
C PRO A 67 -4.36 15.24 6.05
N ALA A 68 -4.84 16.46 6.29
CA ALA A 68 -5.54 16.81 7.53
C ALA A 68 -6.89 16.08 7.67
N ASP A 69 -7.39 15.55 6.58
CA ASP A 69 -8.72 14.97 6.45
C ASP A 69 -8.71 13.45 6.31
N LEU A 70 -7.68 12.77 6.80
CA LEU A 70 -7.67 11.32 6.84
C LEU A 70 -8.87 10.81 7.63
N ALA A 71 -9.66 9.96 7.01
CA ALA A 71 -10.83 9.37 7.63
C ALA A 71 -10.65 7.86 7.76
N GLY A 72 -10.99 7.32 8.94
CA GLY A 72 -11.05 5.90 9.17
C GLY A 72 -12.32 5.31 8.56
N ALA A 73 -12.22 4.06 8.12
CA ALA A 73 -13.33 3.28 7.61
C ALA A 73 -13.19 1.84 8.12
N PRO A 74 -14.28 1.03 8.06
CA PRO A 74 -14.17 -0.38 8.43
C PRO A 74 -13.14 -1.11 7.58
N ARG A 75 -12.43 -2.03 8.20
CA ARG A 75 -11.46 -2.88 7.52
C ARG A 75 -12.16 -3.86 6.58
N ILE A 76 -11.46 -4.26 5.52
CA ILE A 76 -11.97 -5.15 4.47
C ILE A 76 -11.46 -6.56 4.74
N GLY A 77 -12.32 -7.56 4.53
CA GLY A 77 -11.92 -8.96 4.54
C GLY A 77 -11.66 -9.54 5.93
N ILE A 78 -12.22 -8.93 6.98
CA ILE A 78 -12.08 -9.42 8.36
C ILE A 78 -13.42 -9.88 8.91
N ARG A 79 -13.38 -10.71 9.96
CA ARG A 79 -14.57 -11.23 10.63
C ARG A 79 -14.80 -10.65 12.02
N VAL A 80 -13.73 -10.20 12.68
CA VAL A 80 -13.75 -9.64 14.02
C VAL A 80 -13.37 -8.17 13.95
N GLY A 81 -14.04 -7.33 14.73
CA GLY A 81 -13.77 -5.89 14.74
C GLY A 81 -14.27 -5.15 13.49
N THR A 82 -15.27 -5.69 12.80
CA THR A 82 -15.79 -5.12 11.54
C THR A 82 -16.39 -3.74 11.71
N HIS A 83 -16.80 -3.37 12.92
CA HIS A 83 -17.36 -2.05 13.24
C HIS A 83 -16.29 -1.00 13.54
N LEU A 84 -15.02 -1.40 13.68
CA LEU A 84 -13.95 -0.48 14.04
C LEU A 84 -13.42 0.23 12.79
N PRO A 85 -13.26 1.58 12.83
CA PRO A 85 -12.81 2.36 11.68
C PRO A 85 -11.29 2.35 11.54
N TRP A 86 -10.68 1.17 11.44
CA TRP A 86 -9.23 0.99 11.45
C TRP A 86 -8.60 0.86 10.06
N ARG A 87 -9.31 1.22 9.00
CA ARG A 87 -8.79 1.33 7.65
C ARG A 87 -8.62 2.81 7.30
N TRP A 88 -7.39 3.24 7.16
CA TRP A 88 -7.05 4.64 6.87
C TRP A 88 -6.58 4.77 5.42
N SER A 89 -7.05 5.79 4.73
CA SER A 89 -6.68 6.03 3.35
C SER A 89 -6.75 7.51 3.03
N VAL A 90 -6.05 7.90 1.95
CA VAL A 90 -6.12 9.26 1.42
C VAL A 90 -7.45 9.41 0.67
N PRO A 91 -8.33 10.35 1.05
CA PRO A 91 -9.62 10.53 0.40
C PRO A 91 -9.48 10.81 -1.10
N GLY A 92 -10.31 10.15 -1.92
CA GLY A 92 -10.33 10.37 -3.36
C GLY A 92 -9.16 9.82 -4.14
N ASN A 93 -8.20 9.15 -3.49
CA ASN A 93 -7.01 8.64 -4.15
C ASN A 93 -7.30 7.31 -4.87
N LEU A 94 -6.97 7.25 -6.16
CA LEU A 94 -7.25 6.09 -7.01
C LEU A 94 -6.33 4.89 -6.75
N TYR A 95 -5.24 5.08 -6.02
CA TYR A 95 -4.30 4.01 -5.68
C TYR A 95 -4.67 3.27 -4.40
N VAL A 96 -5.74 3.69 -3.72
CA VAL A 96 -6.25 3.06 -2.50
C VAL A 96 -6.88 1.72 -2.85
N SER A 97 -6.60 0.69 -2.04
CA SER A 97 -7.25 -0.63 -2.19
C SER A 97 -8.67 -0.60 -1.63
N GLY A 98 -9.59 -1.29 -2.31
CA GLY A 98 -10.99 -1.31 -1.94
C GLY A 98 -11.72 -0.03 -2.32
N PRO A 99 -12.89 0.24 -1.74
CA PRO A 99 -13.67 1.44 -2.06
C PRO A 99 -12.88 2.70 -1.76
N VAL A 100 -12.94 3.67 -2.69
CA VAL A 100 -12.32 4.97 -2.49
C VAL A 100 -13.11 5.73 -1.44
N THR A 101 -12.42 6.18 -0.39
CA THR A 101 -13.01 6.99 0.66
C THR A 101 -13.31 8.38 0.10
N ARG A 102 -14.53 8.84 0.28
CA ARG A 102 -14.95 10.19 -0.13
C ARG A 102 -15.43 10.96 1.09
N ARG A 103 -15.30 12.26 0.98
CA ARG A 103 -15.80 13.17 2.02
C ARG A 103 -17.22 13.57 1.76
#